data_a539fa7385de1c4afdf402bd4770e671
#
_entry.id   a539fa7385de1c4afdf402bd4770e671
#
_cell.length_a   1.000
_cell.length_b   1.000
_cell.length_c   1.000
_cell.angle_alpha   90.00
_cell.angle_beta   90.00
_cell.angle_gamma   90.00
#
_symmetry.space_group_name_H-M   'P 1'
#
loop_
_entity.id
_entity.type
_entity.pdbx_description
1 polymer ?
#
loop_
_entity_poly.entity_id
_entity_poly.type
_entity_poly.pdbx_seq_one_letter_code
_entity_poly.pdbx_strand_id
1 'polypeptide(L)'
;MGTGVFTLTVHGRAAHAAQVPNDGRNAILALCELVPAVAALPAKMPGVLVNVGHVTGGGAVNIVPDLTSAKINVRITNIGDERRVLAALNEIIAPLNAREGYRVEITGGFDRGPKVETPAETGLFAAWQTCAREQGVAFGWQHVGGGSDGNLLSAAGLPNLDGLGPVGAHLHSDREQIRLSSLAERANIAARFLSKIARGEISTPNAKPQA
;
A
#
# COMPACT_ATOMS: atom_id res chain seq x y z
N MET A 1 2.94 -5.19 4.46
CA MET A 1 2.22 -5.47 3.20
C MET A 1 2.92 -4.78 2.05
N GLY A 2 2.74 -5.25 0.80
CA GLY A 2 3.08 -4.50 -0.41
C GLY A 2 2.12 -3.35 -0.65
N THR A 3 2.52 -2.35 -1.42
CA THR A 3 1.71 -1.15 -1.71
C THR A 3 1.82 -0.73 -3.16
N GLY A 4 0.72 -0.25 -3.71
CA GLY A 4 0.63 0.35 -5.03
C GLY A 4 -0.33 1.53 -5.04
N VAL A 5 -0.07 2.45 -5.95
CA VAL A 5 -0.93 3.60 -6.20
C VAL A 5 -1.33 3.60 -7.67
N PHE A 6 -2.63 3.64 -7.90
CA PHE A 6 -3.21 3.66 -9.24
C PHE A 6 -4.06 4.91 -9.40
N THR A 7 -4.10 5.43 -10.61
CA THR A 7 -5.03 6.48 -11.02
C THR A 7 -5.94 5.92 -12.11
N LEU A 8 -7.24 5.91 -11.85
CA LEU A 8 -8.27 5.71 -12.87
C LEU A 8 -8.63 7.07 -13.45
N THR A 9 -8.47 7.26 -14.74
CA THR A 9 -8.89 8.46 -15.46
C THR A 9 -10.01 8.10 -16.42
N VAL A 10 -11.15 8.74 -16.26
CA VAL A 10 -12.32 8.54 -17.13
C VAL A 10 -12.48 9.74 -18.05
N HIS A 11 -12.44 9.47 -19.34
CA HIS A 11 -12.75 10.43 -20.39
C HIS A 11 -14.17 10.19 -20.89
N GLY A 12 -14.91 11.26 -21.06
CA GLY A 12 -16.24 11.30 -21.61
C GLY A 12 -16.31 12.34 -22.75
N ARG A 13 -17.45 13.04 -22.85
CA ARG A 13 -17.67 14.11 -23.85
C ARG A 13 -18.44 15.25 -23.22
N ALA A 14 -17.88 16.46 -23.30
CA ALA A 14 -18.59 17.67 -22.88
C ALA A 14 -19.77 17.98 -23.79
N ALA A 15 -20.85 18.47 -23.19
CA ALA A 15 -22.01 18.99 -23.88
C ALA A 15 -22.76 19.97 -22.96
N HIS A 16 -23.65 20.77 -23.51
CA HIS A 16 -24.55 21.60 -22.70
C HIS A 16 -25.56 20.67 -21.99
N ALA A 17 -25.65 20.75 -20.67
CA ALA A 17 -26.44 19.78 -19.87
C ALA A 17 -27.94 19.75 -20.22
N ALA A 18 -28.51 20.87 -20.73
CA ALA A 18 -29.92 20.99 -21.09
C ALA A 18 -30.19 20.84 -22.61
N GLN A 19 -29.17 20.52 -23.42
CA GLN A 19 -29.36 20.30 -24.84
C GLN A 19 -30.05 18.97 -25.14
N VAL A 20 -31.00 18.97 -26.09
CA VAL A 20 -31.70 17.73 -26.52
C VAL A 20 -31.65 17.68 -28.04
N PRO A 21 -31.18 16.55 -28.64
CA PRO A 21 -30.58 15.39 -27.97
C PRO A 21 -29.25 15.75 -27.28
N ASN A 22 -28.93 15.06 -26.18
CA ASN A 22 -27.71 15.31 -25.44
C ASN A 22 -26.63 14.26 -25.84
N ASP A 23 -25.60 14.73 -26.54
CA ASP A 23 -24.45 13.90 -26.96
C ASP A 23 -23.38 13.77 -25.87
N GLY A 24 -23.58 14.41 -24.73
CA GLY A 24 -22.65 14.33 -23.60
C GLY A 24 -22.44 12.93 -23.09
N ARG A 25 -21.22 12.69 -22.61
CA ARG A 25 -20.82 11.47 -21.91
C ARG A 25 -20.24 11.87 -20.57
N ASN A 26 -21.05 11.74 -19.53
CA ASN A 26 -20.72 12.23 -18.19
C ASN A 26 -19.64 11.35 -17.53
N ALA A 27 -18.41 11.86 -17.48
CA ALA A 27 -17.28 11.15 -16.89
C ALA A 27 -17.46 10.92 -15.38
N ILE A 28 -18.09 11.85 -14.64
CA ILE A 28 -18.32 11.69 -13.19
C ILE A 28 -19.27 10.53 -12.94
N LEU A 29 -20.39 10.44 -13.65
CA LEU A 29 -21.34 9.33 -13.48
C LEU A 29 -20.66 7.99 -13.82
N ALA A 30 -19.86 7.97 -14.88
CA ALA A 30 -19.09 6.79 -15.26
C ALA A 30 -18.08 6.37 -14.17
N LEU A 31 -17.38 7.33 -13.54
CA LEU A 31 -16.50 7.03 -12.40
C LEU A 31 -17.29 6.49 -11.20
N CYS A 32 -18.49 7.02 -10.95
CA CYS A 32 -19.35 6.52 -9.88
C CYS A 32 -19.79 5.06 -10.09
N GLU A 33 -19.83 4.56 -11.33
CA GLU A 33 -20.04 3.13 -11.61
C GLU A 33 -18.79 2.29 -11.25
N LEU A 34 -17.58 2.80 -11.49
CA LEU A 34 -16.33 2.06 -11.26
C LEU A 34 -15.91 2.01 -9.80
N VAL A 35 -16.05 3.11 -9.06
CA VAL A 35 -15.56 3.23 -7.67
C VAL A 35 -16.12 2.14 -6.74
N PRO A 36 -17.42 1.83 -6.72
CA PRO A 36 -17.95 0.75 -5.90
C PRO A 36 -17.40 -0.63 -6.28
N ALA A 37 -17.21 -0.88 -7.57
CA ALA A 37 -16.65 -2.16 -8.05
C ALA A 37 -15.19 -2.33 -7.60
N VAL A 38 -14.39 -1.27 -7.67
CA VAL A 38 -13.01 -1.25 -7.18
C VAL A 38 -12.95 -1.41 -5.66
N ALA A 39 -13.80 -0.70 -4.94
CA ALA A 39 -13.89 -0.79 -3.47
C ALA A 39 -14.35 -2.17 -2.97
N ALA A 40 -15.05 -2.94 -3.81
CA ALA A 40 -15.51 -4.30 -3.51
C ALA A 40 -14.43 -5.38 -3.73
N LEU A 41 -13.27 -5.07 -4.31
CA LEU A 41 -12.19 -6.04 -4.58
C LEU A 41 -11.73 -6.81 -3.32
N PRO A 42 -11.59 -6.19 -2.13
CA PRO A 42 -11.18 -6.92 -0.92
C PRO A 42 -12.11 -8.09 -0.56
N ALA A 43 -13.40 -7.98 -0.83
CA ALA A 43 -14.37 -9.05 -0.57
C ALA A 43 -14.15 -10.28 -1.47
N LYS A 44 -13.53 -10.11 -2.64
CA LYS A 44 -13.25 -11.15 -3.63
C LYS A 44 -11.80 -11.63 -3.59
N MET A 45 -10.92 -10.88 -2.94
CA MET A 45 -9.48 -11.09 -2.93
C MET A 45 -8.92 -11.00 -1.51
N PRO A 46 -8.99 -12.07 -0.71
CA PRO A 46 -8.42 -12.08 0.64
C PRO A 46 -6.93 -11.66 0.63
N GLY A 47 -6.56 -10.78 1.54
CA GLY A 47 -5.20 -10.23 1.60
C GLY A 47 -4.97 -8.98 0.75
N VAL A 48 -5.97 -8.54 -0.01
CA VAL A 48 -5.96 -7.26 -0.73
C VAL A 48 -6.79 -6.23 0.04
N LEU A 49 -6.25 -5.03 0.21
CA LEU A 49 -6.98 -3.87 0.73
C LEU A 49 -7.00 -2.77 -0.33
N VAL A 50 -8.10 -2.06 -0.42
CA VAL A 50 -8.29 -0.98 -1.39
C VAL A 50 -8.84 0.25 -0.68
N ASN A 51 -8.25 1.40 -0.96
CA ASN A 51 -8.75 2.70 -0.53
C ASN A 51 -8.82 3.65 -1.73
N VAL A 52 -10.00 4.17 -2.02
CA VAL A 52 -10.17 5.28 -2.96
C VAL A 52 -9.98 6.58 -2.18
N GLY A 53 -8.79 7.13 -2.25
CA GLY A 53 -8.35 8.22 -1.37
C GLY A 53 -8.56 9.63 -1.93
N HIS A 54 -8.79 9.75 -3.25
CA HIS A 54 -8.95 11.06 -3.88
C HIS A 54 -9.77 10.93 -5.16
N VAL A 55 -10.65 11.90 -5.38
CA VAL A 55 -11.43 12.04 -6.61
C VAL A 55 -11.36 13.50 -7.05
N THR A 56 -11.17 13.72 -8.35
CA THR A 56 -11.19 15.06 -8.95
C THR A 56 -11.88 15.01 -10.31
N GLY A 57 -12.44 16.13 -10.73
CA GLY A 57 -13.08 16.27 -12.04
C GLY A 57 -14.33 17.14 -12.00
N GLY A 58 -14.87 17.39 -13.18
CA GLY A 58 -16.01 18.28 -13.38
C GLY A 58 -15.62 19.74 -13.51
N GLY A 59 -16.61 20.60 -13.66
CA GLY A 59 -16.46 22.03 -13.91
C GLY A 59 -17.77 22.77 -13.70
N ALA A 60 -18.15 23.63 -14.63
CA ALA A 60 -19.40 24.37 -14.58
C ALA A 60 -20.60 23.41 -14.60
N VAL A 61 -21.58 23.65 -13.71
CA VAL A 61 -22.72 22.75 -13.49
C VAL A 61 -23.67 22.60 -14.69
N ASN A 62 -23.61 23.50 -15.62
CA ASN A 62 -24.38 23.46 -16.86
C ASN A 62 -23.66 22.77 -18.02
N ILE A 63 -22.49 22.17 -17.78
CA ILE A 63 -21.72 21.41 -18.76
C ILE A 63 -21.62 19.95 -18.27
N VAL A 64 -21.87 18.99 -19.17
CA VAL A 64 -21.60 17.57 -18.90
C VAL A 64 -20.09 17.41 -18.75
N PRO A 65 -19.58 16.89 -17.61
CA PRO A 65 -18.14 16.74 -17.40
C PRO A 65 -17.58 15.63 -18.29
N ASP A 66 -16.49 15.95 -18.98
CA ASP A 66 -15.79 15.05 -19.90
C ASP A 66 -14.52 14.42 -19.31
N LEU A 67 -14.12 14.84 -18.11
CA LEU A 67 -12.92 14.32 -17.46
C LEU A 67 -13.10 14.20 -15.95
N THR A 68 -12.72 13.06 -15.41
CA THR A 68 -12.61 12.83 -13.97
C THR A 68 -11.55 11.79 -13.67
N SER A 69 -10.99 11.81 -12.46
CA SER A 69 -10.06 10.77 -12.03
C SER A 69 -10.23 10.41 -10.55
N ALA A 70 -9.84 9.18 -10.21
CA ALA A 70 -9.74 8.70 -8.85
C ALA A 70 -8.35 8.12 -8.59
N LYS A 71 -7.76 8.47 -7.43
CA LYS A 71 -6.52 7.84 -6.95
C LYS A 71 -6.86 6.75 -5.94
N ILE A 72 -6.26 5.58 -6.16
CA ILE A 72 -6.54 4.36 -5.42
C ILE A 72 -5.23 3.87 -4.81
N ASN A 73 -5.22 3.66 -3.50
CA ASN A 73 -4.16 2.93 -2.83
C ASN A 73 -4.57 1.47 -2.69
N VAL A 74 -3.69 0.57 -3.11
CA VAL A 74 -3.89 -0.89 -2.98
C VAL A 74 -2.80 -1.46 -2.10
N ARG A 75 -3.19 -2.34 -1.18
CA ARG A 75 -2.27 -3.10 -0.33
C ARG A 75 -2.46 -4.58 -0.59
N ILE A 76 -1.35 -5.33 -0.60
CA ILE A 76 -1.35 -6.77 -0.86
C ILE A 76 -0.47 -7.52 0.15
N THR A 77 -0.83 -8.76 0.46
CA THR A 77 -0.04 -9.63 1.34
C THR A 77 0.84 -10.61 0.59
N ASN A 78 0.50 -10.95 -0.67
CA ASN A 78 1.23 -11.93 -1.46
C ASN A 78 1.74 -11.32 -2.77
N ILE A 79 2.93 -11.73 -3.22
CA ILE A 79 3.55 -11.26 -4.47
C ILE A 79 2.66 -11.53 -5.69
N GLY A 80 1.99 -12.69 -5.75
CA GLY A 80 1.10 -13.05 -6.85
C GLY A 80 -0.16 -12.17 -6.98
N ASP A 81 -0.52 -11.43 -5.93
CA ASP A 81 -1.71 -10.58 -5.92
C ASP A 81 -1.56 -9.33 -6.81
N GLU A 82 -0.34 -8.90 -7.14
CA GLU A 82 -0.10 -7.78 -8.08
C GLU A 82 -0.79 -8.03 -9.43
N ARG A 83 -0.50 -9.18 -10.04
CA ARG A 83 -1.11 -9.56 -11.33
C ARG A 83 -2.61 -9.73 -11.24
N ARG A 84 -3.10 -10.31 -10.13
CA ARG A 84 -4.54 -10.53 -9.91
C ARG A 84 -5.29 -9.21 -9.77
N VAL A 85 -4.73 -8.24 -9.03
CA VAL A 85 -5.30 -6.89 -8.90
C VAL A 85 -5.34 -6.19 -10.25
N LEU A 86 -4.24 -6.19 -11.01
CA LEU A 86 -4.21 -5.58 -12.34
C LEU A 86 -5.24 -6.20 -13.30
N ALA A 87 -5.37 -7.53 -13.30
CA ALA A 87 -6.38 -8.21 -14.09
C ALA A 87 -7.80 -7.79 -13.68
N ALA A 88 -8.09 -7.77 -12.38
CA ALA A 88 -9.40 -7.38 -11.86
C ALA A 88 -9.74 -5.90 -12.15
N LEU A 89 -8.77 -4.99 -12.06
CA LEU A 89 -8.97 -3.59 -12.45
C LEU A 89 -9.29 -3.48 -13.94
N ASN A 90 -8.59 -4.21 -14.80
CA ASN A 90 -8.87 -4.23 -16.24
C ASN A 90 -10.26 -4.81 -16.55
N GLU A 91 -10.68 -5.87 -15.85
CA GLU A 91 -12.03 -6.44 -15.98
C GLU A 91 -13.12 -5.43 -15.56
N ILE A 92 -12.88 -4.64 -14.50
CA ILE A 92 -13.82 -3.62 -14.02
C ILE A 92 -14.00 -2.49 -15.04
N ILE A 93 -12.92 -2.06 -15.70
CA ILE A 93 -13.01 -0.94 -16.67
C ILE A 93 -13.48 -1.37 -18.07
N ALA A 94 -13.33 -2.65 -18.43
CA ALA A 94 -13.62 -3.15 -19.77
C ALA A 94 -15.05 -2.83 -20.26
N PRO A 95 -16.13 -3.00 -19.45
CA PRO A 95 -17.49 -2.67 -19.89
C PRO A 95 -17.67 -1.18 -20.21
N LEU A 96 -17.01 -0.29 -19.49
CA LEU A 96 -17.10 1.13 -19.74
C LEU A 96 -16.30 1.53 -20.98
N ASN A 97 -15.14 0.91 -21.22
CA ASN A 97 -14.35 1.10 -22.44
C ASN A 97 -15.05 0.57 -23.71
N ALA A 98 -16.00 -0.36 -23.56
CA ALA A 98 -16.83 -0.83 -24.66
C ALA A 98 -18.01 0.10 -24.99
N ARG A 99 -18.30 1.08 -24.14
CA ARG A 99 -19.40 2.05 -24.36
C ARG A 99 -18.92 3.21 -25.21
N GLU A 100 -19.69 3.55 -26.24
CA GLU A 100 -19.38 4.66 -27.15
C GLU A 100 -19.18 5.97 -26.40
N GLY A 101 -18.08 6.64 -26.71
CA GLY A 101 -17.74 7.98 -26.19
C GLY A 101 -17.14 7.98 -24.79
N TYR A 102 -16.83 6.82 -24.22
CA TYR A 102 -16.05 6.71 -22.99
C TYR A 102 -14.69 6.06 -23.25
N ARG A 103 -13.70 6.47 -22.45
CA ARG A 103 -12.38 5.83 -22.37
C ARG A 103 -11.88 5.89 -20.94
N VAL A 104 -11.46 4.77 -20.41
CA VAL A 104 -10.87 4.67 -19.08
C VAL A 104 -9.42 4.24 -19.19
N GLU A 105 -8.56 4.97 -18.53
CA GLU A 105 -7.13 4.67 -18.42
C GLU A 105 -6.79 4.33 -16.97
N ILE A 106 -5.90 3.36 -16.80
CA ILE A 106 -5.27 3.04 -15.51
C ILE A 106 -3.79 3.38 -15.65
N THR A 107 -3.30 4.23 -14.76
CA THR A 107 -1.88 4.55 -14.64
C THR A 107 -1.38 4.28 -13.22
N GLY A 108 -0.06 4.18 -13.04
CA GLY A 108 0.54 3.81 -11.77
C GLY A 108 0.87 2.33 -11.68
N GLY A 109 1.01 1.82 -10.46
CA GLY A 109 1.40 0.43 -10.23
C GLY A 109 1.78 0.16 -8.79
N PHE A 110 2.36 -1.02 -8.57
CA PHE A 110 2.97 -1.37 -7.30
C PHE A 110 4.41 -0.84 -7.26
N ASP A 111 4.73 -0.10 -6.21
CA ASP A 111 6.04 0.47 -5.94
C ASP A 111 6.84 -0.35 -4.93
N ARG A 112 6.14 -1.13 -4.11
CA ARG A 112 6.72 -1.99 -3.09
C ARG A 112 5.99 -3.33 -3.02
N GLY A 113 6.70 -4.43 -3.25
CA GLY A 113 6.20 -5.78 -3.01
C GLY A 113 5.94 -6.06 -1.53
N PRO A 114 5.17 -7.09 -1.19
CA PRO A 114 5.00 -7.52 0.20
C PRO A 114 6.32 -8.08 0.72
N LYS A 115 6.65 -7.74 1.97
CA LYS A 115 7.77 -8.36 2.69
C LYS A 115 7.33 -9.75 3.15
N VAL A 116 8.04 -10.77 2.71
CA VAL A 116 7.81 -12.17 3.07
C VAL A 116 8.80 -12.56 4.17
N GLU A 117 8.31 -13.16 5.23
CA GLU A 117 9.14 -13.67 6.32
C GLU A 117 10.05 -14.81 5.80
N THR A 118 11.33 -14.69 6.07
CA THR A 118 12.36 -15.70 5.73
C THR A 118 13.03 -16.25 6.98
N PRO A 119 13.67 -17.45 6.93
CA PRO A 119 14.45 -17.95 8.06
C PRO A 119 15.54 -17.00 8.55
N ALA A 120 16.12 -16.19 7.64
CA ALA A 120 17.12 -15.19 7.99
C ALA A 120 16.52 -14.04 8.81
N GLU A 121 15.33 -13.55 8.43
CA GLU A 121 14.61 -12.52 9.19
C GLU A 121 14.13 -13.05 10.54
N THR A 122 13.63 -14.29 10.59
CA THR A 122 13.25 -14.95 11.86
C THR A 122 14.43 -15.05 12.80
N GLY A 123 15.63 -15.38 12.28
CA GLY A 123 16.88 -15.42 13.07
C GLY A 123 17.27 -14.06 13.62
N LEU A 124 17.23 -13.01 12.79
CA LEU A 124 17.47 -11.63 13.23
C LEU A 124 16.47 -11.19 14.31
N PHE A 125 15.21 -11.53 14.14
CA PHE A 125 14.16 -11.20 15.11
C PHE A 125 14.37 -11.92 16.44
N ALA A 126 14.73 -13.20 16.43
CA ALA A 126 15.05 -13.96 17.64
C ALA A 126 16.23 -13.35 18.41
N ALA A 127 17.26 -12.91 17.70
CA ALA A 127 18.40 -12.21 18.29
C ALA A 127 17.99 -10.85 18.90
N TRP A 128 17.16 -10.09 18.20
CA TRP A 128 16.58 -8.84 18.70
C TRP A 128 15.74 -9.07 19.96
N GLN A 129 14.85 -10.06 19.95
CA GLN A 129 14.04 -10.44 21.12
C GLN A 129 14.92 -10.84 22.32
N THR A 130 16.03 -11.51 22.08
CA THR A 130 16.98 -11.86 23.15
C THR A 130 17.57 -10.62 23.79
N CYS A 131 18.02 -9.64 22.98
CA CYS A 131 18.50 -8.36 23.48
C CYS A 131 17.46 -7.58 24.29
N ALA A 132 16.18 -7.66 23.87
CA ALA A 132 15.08 -7.03 24.57
C ALA A 132 14.78 -7.70 25.93
N ARG A 133 14.73 -9.03 25.96
CA ARG A 133 14.50 -9.82 27.20
C ARG A 133 15.58 -9.55 28.25
N GLU A 134 16.84 -9.39 27.83
CA GLU A 134 17.94 -9.03 28.71
C GLU A 134 17.78 -7.65 29.37
N GLN A 135 16.85 -6.84 28.86
CA GLN A 135 16.47 -5.53 29.43
C GLN A 135 15.06 -5.54 30.04
N GLY A 136 14.49 -6.70 30.28
CA GLY A 136 13.16 -6.85 30.87
C GLY A 136 12.01 -6.48 29.91
N VAL A 137 12.26 -6.37 28.60
CA VAL A 137 11.26 -6.03 27.59
C VAL A 137 10.86 -7.28 26.82
N ALA A 138 9.55 -7.53 26.72
CA ALA A 138 8.99 -8.62 25.93
C ALA A 138 8.05 -8.08 24.83
N PHE A 139 8.20 -8.58 23.61
CA PHE A 139 7.31 -8.33 22.48
C PHE A 139 7.36 -9.48 21.49
N GLY A 140 6.34 -9.52 20.62
CA GLY A 140 6.22 -10.51 19.57
C GLY A 140 6.33 -9.92 18.18
N TRP A 141 6.38 -10.78 17.19
CA TRP A 141 6.23 -10.43 15.79
C TRP A 141 4.78 -10.03 15.48
N GLN A 142 4.58 -9.02 14.67
CA GLN A 142 3.27 -8.59 14.24
C GLN A 142 3.28 -8.20 12.76
N HIS A 143 2.30 -8.71 12.00
CA HIS A 143 2.04 -8.23 10.65
C HIS A 143 1.30 -6.90 10.70
N VAL A 144 1.82 -5.89 9.99
CA VAL A 144 1.22 -4.55 9.92
C VAL A 144 0.81 -4.21 8.49
N GLY A 145 -0.23 -3.39 8.35
CA GLY A 145 -0.73 -2.92 7.06
C GLY A 145 0.19 -1.90 6.37
N GLY A 146 1.12 -1.28 7.09
CA GLY A 146 2.08 -0.32 6.56
C GLY A 146 3.12 -0.97 5.66
N GLY A 147 3.62 -0.21 4.67
CA GLY A 147 4.84 -0.52 3.94
C GLY A 147 5.99 0.34 4.47
N SER A 148 7.22 -0.17 4.36
CA SER A 148 8.45 0.51 4.77
C SER A 148 9.55 0.31 3.72
N ASP A 149 10.67 0.96 3.90
CA ASP A 149 11.86 0.70 3.06
C ASP A 149 12.40 -0.72 3.25
N GLY A 150 12.07 -1.38 4.36
CA GLY A 150 12.33 -2.81 4.57
C GLY A 150 11.70 -3.71 3.52
N ASN A 151 10.58 -3.32 2.91
CA ASN A 151 10.01 -4.03 1.77
C ASN A 151 10.95 -4.03 0.56
N LEU A 152 11.59 -2.88 0.26
CA LEU A 152 12.56 -2.75 -0.85
C LEU A 152 13.83 -3.55 -0.57
N LEU A 153 14.35 -3.47 0.66
CA LEU A 153 15.51 -4.23 1.08
C LEU A 153 15.25 -5.74 1.00
N SER A 154 14.07 -6.19 1.47
CA SER A 154 13.66 -7.60 1.38
C SER A 154 13.53 -8.06 -0.08
N ALA A 155 12.95 -7.24 -0.96
CA ALA A 155 12.86 -7.52 -2.39
C ALA A 155 14.25 -7.64 -3.06
N ALA A 156 15.23 -6.89 -2.56
CA ALA A 156 16.63 -6.99 -2.99
C ALA A 156 17.40 -8.16 -2.33
N GLY A 157 16.71 -9.01 -1.56
CA GLY A 157 17.31 -10.17 -0.90
C GLY A 157 18.09 -9.86 0.38
N LEU A 158 17.98 -8.64 0.94
CA LEU A 158 18.60 -8.25 2.20
C LEU A 158 17.64 -8.50 3.37
N PRO A 159 17.90 -9.48 4.26
CA PRO A 159 17.13 -9.67 5.47
C PRO A 159 17.19 -8.45 6.37
N ASN A 160 16.04 -8.03 6.88
CA ASN A 160 15.94 -6.81 7.68
C ASN A 160 14.79 -6.89 8.68
N LEU A 161 14.83 -6.03 9.69
CA LEU A 161 13.77 -5.86 10.68
C LEU A 161 13.17 -4.47 10.58
N ASP A 162 11.85 -4.39 10.64
CA ASP A 162 11.08 -3.16 10.66
C ASP A 162 10.37 -2.95 11.99
N GLY A 163 9.88 -1.72 12.22
CA GLY A 163 9.05 -1.41 13.37
C GLY A 163 9.81 -1.42 14.70
N LEU A 164 11.12 -1.21 14.67
CA LEU A 164 11.99 -1.23 15.85
C LEU A 164 11.96 0.09 16.65
N GLY A 165 11.22 1.08 16.18
CA GLY A 165 11.09 2.40 16.81
C GLY A 165 10.20 2.41 18.05
N PRO A 166 9.86 3.63 18.54
CA PRO A 166 9.07 3.81 19.75
C PRO A 166 7.66 3.22 19.63
N VAL A 167 7.05 2.93 20.77
CA VAL A 167 5.65 2.49 20.83
C VAL A 167 4.75 3.69 20.58
N GLY A 168 3.93 3.62 19.55
CA GLY A 168 2.99 4.66 19.15
C GLY A 168 1.57 4.13 18.98
N ALA A 169 0.63 5.06 18.87
CA ALA A 169 -0.77 4.79 18.59
C ALA A 169 -1.40 5.90 17.75
N HIS A 170 -2.56 5.60 17.12
CA HIS A 170 -3.38 6.54 16.36
C HIS A 170 -2.66 7.23 15.20
N LEU A 171 -1.76 6.50 14.51
CA LEU A 171 -1.03 6.99 13.33
C LEU A 171 -1.96 7.68 12.31
N HIS A 172 -1.47 8.77 11.71
CA HIS A 172 -2.20 9.58 10.72
C HIS A 172 -3.48 10.25 11.25
N SER A 173 -3.57 10.52 12.54
CA SER A 173 -4.68 11.26 13.15
C SER A 173 -4.18 12.39 14.04
N ASP A 174 -5.09 13.31 14.41
CA ASP A 174 -4.85 14.37 15.39
C ASP A 174 -4.58 13.86 16.82
N ARG A 175 -4.78 12.55 17.04
CA ARG A 175 -4.49 11.85 18.31
C ARG A 175 -3.21 11.04 18.25
N GLU A 176 -2.39 11.20 17.21
CA GLU A 176 -1.13 10.49 17.09
C GLU A 176 -0.21 10.77 18.28
N GLN A 177 0.30 9.70 18.88
CA GLN A 177 1.09 9.81 20.12
C GLN A 177 2.14 8.70 20.21
N ILE A 178 3.19 8.97 21.01
CA ILE A 178 4.20 7.97 21.37
C ILE A 178 4.32 7.85 22.90
N ARG A 179 4.71 6.68 23.38
CA ARG A 179 5.14 6.48 24.76
C ARG A 179 6.60 6.92 24.89
N LEU A 180 6.84 8.05 25.54
CA LEU A 180 8.19 8.67 25.64
C LEU A 180 9.24 7.70 26.23
N SER A 181 8.89 6.91 27.26
CA SER A 181 9.80 5.92 27.85
C SER A 181 10.28 4.87 26.86
N SER A 182 9.50 4.60 25.80
CA SER A 182 9.89 3.63 24.77
C SER A 182 11.01 4.10 23.85
N LEU A 183 11.30 5.40 23.79
CA LEU A 183 12.45 5.93 23.03
C LEU A 183 13.76 5.38 23.59
N ALA A 184 14.00 5.57 24.90
CA ALA A 184 15.19 5.08 25.57
C ALA A 184 15.22 3.53 25.59
N GLU A 185 14.09 2.88 25.83
CA GLU A 185 13.93 1.43 25.80
C GLU A 185 14.41 0.85 24.45
N ARG A 186 13.88 1.37 23.32
CA ARG A 186 14.23 0.91 21.97
C ARG A 186 15.68 1.23 21.58
N ALA A 187 16.17 2.42 21.95
CA ALA A 187 17.55 2.81 21.71
C ALA A 187 18.54 1.87 22.42
N ASN A 188 18.27 1.51 23.68
CA ASN A 188 19.11 0.60 24.45
C ASN A 188 19.11 -0.83 23.85
N ILE A 189 17.96 -1.34 23.42
CA ILE A 189 17.89 -2.64 22.73
C ILE A 189 18.72 -2.59 21.44
N ALA A 190 18.57 -1.54 20.63
CA ALA A 190 19.31 -1.35 19.39
C ALA A 190 20.83 -1.31 19.63
N ALA A 191 21.28 -0.52 20.59
CA ALA A 191 22.70 -0.39 20.94
C ALA A 191 23.29 -1.75 21.37
N ARG A 192 22.54 -2.51 22.17
CA ARG A 192 22.97 -3.86 22.60
C ARG A 192 23.04 -4.84 21.42
N PHE A 193 22.02 -4.84 20.56
CA PHE A 193 21.98 -5.68 19.39
C PHE A 193 23.15 -5.39 18.44
N LEU A 194 23.41 -4.13 18.12
CA LEU A 194 24.54 -3.71 17.28
C LEU A 194 25.88 -4.05 17.90
N SER A 195 26.01 -3.87 19.23
CA SER A 195 27.21 -4.23 19.96
C SER A 195 27.51 -5.73 19.88
N LYS A 196 26.49 -6.59 19.98
CA LYS A 196 26.64 -8.05 19.82
C LYS A 196 27.02 -8.45 18.40
N ILE A 197 26.47 -7.77 17.38
CA ILE A 197 26.90 -7.96 15.99
C ILE A 197 28.38 -7.61 15.83
N ALA A 198 28.78 -6.43 16.33
CA ALA A 198 30.17 -5.97 16.23
C ALA A 198 31.17 -6.92 16.90
N ARG A 199 30.77 -7.64 17.96
CA ARG A 199 31.57 -8.66 18.63
C ARG A 199 31.48 -10.05 18.01
N GLY A 200 30.70 -10.22 16.94
CA GLY A 200 30.51 -11.53 16.29
C GLY A 200 29.62 -12.51 17.07
N GLU A 201 28.92 -12.04 18.11
CA GLU A 201 28.00 -12.87 18.92
C GLU A 201 26.65 -13.12 18.20
N ILE A 202 26.28 -12.25 17.27
CA ILE A 202 25.13 -12.38 16.40
C ILE A 202 25.64 -12.44 14.96
N SER A 203 25.36 -13.56 14.28
CA SER A 203 25.66 -13.70 12.86
C SER A 203 24.62 -12.93 12.05
N THR A 204 25.08 -12.04 11.18
CA THR A 204 24.20 -11.39 10.19
C THR A 204 24.16 -12.25 8.93
N PRO A 205 22.96 -12.56 8.42
CA PRO A 205 22.88 -13.28 7.15
C PRO A 205 23.46 -12.41 6.03
N ASN A 206 24.34 -12.97 5.24
CA ASN A 206 24.87 -12.30 4.06
C ASN A 206 23.73 -12.09 3.05
N ALA A 207 23.63 -10.90 2.47
CA ALA A 207 22.79 -10.67 1.31
C ALA A 207 23.25 -11.65 0.21
N LYS A 208 22.34 -12.46 -0.32
CA LYS A 208 22.66 -13.27 -1.51
C LYS A 208 22.81 -12.30 -2.68
N PRO A 209 23.91 -12.36 -3.46
CA PRO A 209 23.96 -11.65 -4.73
C PRO A 209 22.78 -12.13 -5.56
N GLN A 210 22.03 -11.19 -6.14
CA GLN A 210 21.04 -11.54 -7.16
C GLN A 210 21.80 -12.11 -8.36
N ALA A 211 21.43 -13.33 -8.76
CA ALA A 211 21.90 -13.94 -10.01
C ALA A 211 21.15 -13.36 -11.20
#